data_c4299501f1aaa4578ba5c4062791aad9
#
_entry.id   c4299501f1aaa4578ba5c4062791aad9
#
_cell.length_a   1.000
_cell.length_b   1.000
_cell.length_c   1.000
_cell.angle_alpha   90.00
_cell.angle_beta   90.00
_cell.angle_gamma   90.00
#
_symmetry.space_group_name_H-M   'P 1'
#
loop_
_entity.id
_entity.type
_entity.pdbx_description
1 polymer ?
#
loop_
_entity_poly.entity_id
_entity_poly.type
_entity_poly.pdbx_seq_one_letter_code
_entity_poly.pdbx_strand_id
1 'polypeptide(L)'
;TRNLIINTYAAANGDDVLNNLAIPTDKVDGHIAVEVHTYSPWDWFAKGKWDASCSKEIADMFTRLNSKFISKGIPCIIGEYGTHGSKSVSKNSSDSEIQAAADQAADIVKQAKAYGVATFYWMSIFDGTDRSVPQWTLPTVVEAMKKAYNE
;
A
#
# COMPACT_ATOMS: atom_id res chain seq x y z
N THR A 1 -18.33 14.87 -14.78
CA THR A 1 -18.04 13.47 -14.42
C THR A 1 -16.95 13.49 -13.36
N ARG A 2 -17.08 12.70 -12.31
CA ARG A 2 -16.09 12.54 -11.24
C ARG A 2 -15.89 11.05 -10.94
N ASN A 3 -14.71 10.66 -10.53
CA ASN A 3 -14.47 9.35 -9.94
C ASN A 3 -14.83 9.39 -8.45
N LEU A 4 -15.40 8.32 -7.97
CA LEU A 4 -15.70 8.11 -6.56
C LEU A 4 -14.76 7.04 -6.01
N ILE A 5 -14.14 7.31 -4.88
CA ILE A 5 -13.36 6.33 -4.15
C ILE A 5 -14.14 5.98 -2.89
N ILE A 6 -14.40 4.72 -2.69
CA ILE A 6 -15.12 4.20 -1.53
C ILE A 6 -14.20 3.29 -0.73
N ASN A 7 -14.29 3.37 0.58
CA ASN A 7 -13.47 2.58 1.49
C ASN A 7 -14.31 1.47 2.12
N THR A 8 -13.65 0.37 2.44
CA THR A 8 -14.15 -0.60 3.40
C THR A 8 -14.21 0.03 4.80
N TYR A 9 -14.87 -0.64 5.74
CA TYR A 9 -14.84 -0.19 7.14
C TYR A 9 -13.39 -0.07 7.63
N ALA A 10 -13.04 1.11 8.15
CA ALA A 10 -11.69 1.48 8.57
C ALA A 10 -10.61 1.28 7.48
N ALA A 11 -10.97 1.31 6.21
CA ALA A 11 -10.11 0.98 5.07
C ALA A 11 -9.40 -0.39 5.19
N ALA A 12 -9.90 -1.31 6.03
CA ALA A 12 -9.30 -2.62 6.23
C ALA A 12 -9.48 -3.53 5.00
N ASN A 13 -8.60 -4.54 4.88
CA ASN A 13 -8.54 -5.43 3.71
C ASN A 13 -8.85 -6.90 4.02
N GLY A 14 -9.41 -7.19 5.20
CA GLY A 14 -9.83 -8.54 5.60
C GLY A 14 -11.09 -9.01 4.89
N ASP A 15 -11.29 -10.33 4.83
CA ASP A 15 -12.43 -10.93 4.12
C ASP A 15 -13.79 -10.43 4.62
N ASP A 16 -13.93 -10.24 5.92
CA ASP A 16 -15.15 -9.76 6.55
C ASP A 16 -15.56 -8.38 6.04
N VAL A 17 -14.64 -7.42 6.04
CA VAL A 17 -14.93 -6.05 5.58
C VAL A 17 -15.09 -5.97 4.06
N LEU A 18 -14.30 -6.73 3.30
CA LEU A 18 -14.42 -6.80 1.84
C LEU A 18 -15.78 -7.43 1.43
N ASN A 19 -16.23 -8.45 2.16
CA ASN A 19 -17.50 -9.12 1.89
C ASN A 19 -18.72 -8.25 2.21
N ASN A 20 -18.59 -7.36 3.17
CA ASN A 20 -19.67 -6.46 3.60
C ASN A 20 -19.69 -5.12 2.85
N LEU A 21 -18.71 -4.84 1.99
CA LEU A 21 -18.72 -3.63 1.18
C LEU A 21 -19.74 -3.73 0.05
N ALA A 22 -20.79 -2.94 0.13
CA ALA A 22 -21.74 -2.76 -0.97
C ALA A 22 -21.22 -1.67 -1.92
N ILE A 23 -21.05 -2.03 -3.19
CA ILE A 23 -20.71 -1.04 -4.23
C ILE A 23 -21.98 -0.26 -4.57
N PRO A 24 -21.99 1.07 -4.40
CA PRO A 24 -23.16 1.87 -4.73
C PRO A 24 -23.42 1.89 -6.24
N THR A 25 -24.68 2.04 -6.62
CA THR A 25 -25.01 2.28 -8.02
C THR A 25 -24.68 3.72 -8.42
N ASP A 26 -23.96 3.89 -9.53
CA ASP A 26 -23.75 5.20 -10.14
C ASP A 26 -24.50 5.29 -11.48
N LYS A 27 -24.80 6.52 -11.90
CA LYS A 27 -25.45 6.79 -13.20
C LYS A 27 -24.48 6.62 -14.38
N VAL A 28 -23.18 6.64 -14.11
CA VAL A 28 -22.11 6.49 -15.09
C VAL A 28 -21.24 5.33 -14.66
N ASP A 29 -21.18 4.31 -15.48
CA ASP A 29 -20.38 3.11 -15.21
C ASP A 29 -18.88 3.40 -15.21
N GLY A 30 -18.12 2.61 -14.44
CA GLY A 30 -16.65 2.66 -14.45
C GLY A 30 -16.04 3.85 -13.67
N HIS A 31 -16.81 4.55 -12.86
CA HIS A 31 -16.33 5.71 -12.08
C HIS A 31 -16.21 5.46 -10.57
N ILE A 32 -16.27 4.21 -10.14
CA ILE A 32 -16.10 3.82 -8.73
C ILE A 32 -14.83 3.01 -8.59
N ALA A 33 -13.99 3.36 -7.63
CA ALA A 33 -12.84 2.58 -7.20
C ALA A 33 -12.96 2.24 -5.71
N VAL A 34 -12.39 1.10 -5.31
CA VAL A 34 -12.31 0.68 -3.91
C VAL A 34 -10.93 0.98 -3.37
N GLU A 35 -10.86 1.62 -2.21
CA GLU A 35 -9.62 1.89 -1.51
C GLU A 35 -9.55 1.05 -0.24
N VAL A 36 -8.37 0.47 0.00
CA VAL A 36 -8.00 -0.19 1.26
C VAL A 36 -6.61 0.25 1.70
N HIS A 37 -6.33 0.08 2.99
CA HIS A 37 -5.00 0.28 3.57
C HIS A 37 -4.39 -1.05 3.96
N THR A 38 -3.05 -1.11 4.00
CA THR A 38 -2.34 -2.29 4.50
C THR A 38 -1.08 -1.93 5.28
N TYR A 39 -1.03 -2.41 6.51
CA TYR A 39 0.15 -2.41 7.36
C TYR A 39 0.51 -3.85 7.78
N SER A 40 -0.02 -4.79 7.04
CA SER A 40 0.18 -6.22 7.28
C SER A 40 1.53 -6.72 6.76
N PRO A 41 2.11 -7.75 7.40
CA PRO A 41 1.71 -8.26 8.72
C PRO A 41 1.96 -7.21 9.81
N TRP A 42 1.02 -7.04 10.73
CA TRP A 42 1.05 -5.93 11.69
C TRP A 42 2.32 -5.80 12.53
N ASP A 43 3.01 -6.91 12.78
CA ASP A 43 4.22 -6.95 13.62
C ASP A 43 5.53 -7.14 12.84
N TRP A 44 5.48 -7.11 11.50
CA TRP A 44 6.65 -7.42 10.68
C TRP A 44 7.85 -6.52 10.97
N PHE A 45 7.61 -5.22 11.16
CA PHE A 45 8.68 -4.26 11.40
C PHE A 45 9.38 -4.50 12.75
N ALA A 46 8.65 -4.98 13.75
CA ALA A 46 9.24 -5.38 15.03
C ALA A 46 10.18 -6.60 14.90
N LYS A 47 10.02 -7.41 13.86
CA LYS A 47 10.91 -8.54 13.53
C LYS A 47 12.18 -8.09 12.80
N GLY A 48 12.27 -6.82 12.39
CA GLY A 48 13.44 -6.21 11.74
C GLY A 48 13.75 -6.71 10.34
N LYS A 49 12.81 -7.41 9.69
CA LYS A 49 12.99 -7.92 8.33
C LYS A 49 11.66 -8.08 7.60
N TRP A 50 11.70 -7.92 6.28
CA TRP A 50 10.66 -8.34 5.37
C TRP A 50 11.04 -9.70 4.79
N ASP A 51 10.19 -10.72 4.91
CA ASP A 51 10.49 -12.07 4.47
C ASP A 51 9.35 -12.69 3.63
N ALA A 52 9.57 -13.92 3.17
CA ALA A 52 8.62 -14.61 2.31
C ALA A 52 7.22 -14.79 2.93
N SER A 53 7.12 -14.86 4.27
CA SER A 53 5.81 -14.95 4.93
C SER A 53 5.06 -13.61 4.86
N CYS A 54 5.78 -12.50 4.98
CA CYS A 54 5.23 -11.15 4.79
C CYS A 54 4.75 -10.96 3.34
N SER A 55 5.60 -11.32 2.38
CA SER A 55 5.28 -11.26 0.95
C SER A 55 4.04 -12.10 0.60
N LYS A 56 3.92 -13.28 1.19
CA LYS A 56 2.75 -14.14 0.99
C LYS A 56 1.45 -13.51 1.50
N GLU A 57 1.47 -12.87 2.66
CA GLU A 57 0.29 -12.21 3.21
C GLU A 57 -0.20 -11.07 2.30
N ILE A 58 0.73 -10.32 1.70
CA ILE A 58 0.41 -9.30 0.70
C ILE A 58 -0.14 -9.93 -0.58
N ALA A 59 0.43 -11.05 -1.05
CA ALA A 59 -0.10 -11.77 -2.20
C ALA A 59 -1.54 -12.28 -1.97
N ASP A 60 -1.81 -12.79 -0.78
CA ASP A 60 -3.15 -13.23 -0.39
C ASP A 60 -4.14 -12.04 -0.37
N MET A 61 -3.71 -10.87 0.09
CA MET A 61 -4.52 -9.63 0.02
C MET A 61 -4.85 -9.26 -1.43
N PHE A 62 -3.87 -9.22 -2.33
CA PHE A 62 -4.13 -8.90 -3.74
C PHE A 62 -5.02 -9.95 -4.41
N THR A 63 -4.88 -11.21 -4.05
CA THR A 63 -5.77 -12.29 -4.52
C THR A 63 -7.22 -12.03 -4.11
N ARG A 64 -7.47 -11.62 -2.87
CA ARG A 64 -8.81 -11.24 -2.39
C ARG A 64 -9.36 -10.03 -3.14
N LEU A 65 -8.57 -8.96 -3.27
CA LEU A 65 -8.99 -7.76 -4.01
C LEU A 65 -9.30 -8.07 -5.47
N ASN A 66 -8.49 -8.91 -6.10
CA ASN A 66 -8.73 -9.32 -7.47
C ASN A 66 -10.04 -10.10 -7.62
N SER A 67 -10.25 -11.12 -6.81
CA SER A 67 -11.46 -11.94 -6.89
C SER A 67 -12.74 -11.16 -6.59
N LYS A 68 -12.64 -10.18 -5.68
CA LYS A 68 -13.79 -9.41 -5.20
C LYS A 68 -14.16 -8.25 -6.12
N PHE A 69 -13.16 -7.54 -6.66
CA PHE A 69 -13.33 -6.26 -7.34
C PHE A 69 -12.63 -6.20 -8.70
N ILE A 70 -11.30 -6.39 -8.77
CA ILE A 70 -10.50 -6.06 -9.96
C ILE A 70 -10.94 -6.91 -11.15
N SER A 71 -11.13 -8.22 -10.99
CA SER A 71 -11.60 -9.13 -12.05
C SER A 71 -13.02 -8.80 -12.54
N LYS A 72 -13.76 -7.97 -11.81
CA LYS A 72 -15.10 -7.50 -12.18
C LYS A 72 -15.09 -6.08 -12.76
N GLY A 73 -13.92 -5.54 -13.06
CA GLY A 73 -13.76 -4.20 -13.64
C GLY A 73 -13.84 -3.05 -12.63
N ILE A 74 -13.78 -3.34 -11.31
CA ILE A 74 -13.76 -2.31 -10.28
C ILE A 74 -12.32 -2.08 -9.85
N PRO A 75 -11.71 -0.91 -10.16
CA PRO A 75 -10.34 -0.61 -9.78
C PRO A 75 -10.16 -0.60 -8.26
N CYS A 76 -8.97 -1.02 -7.81
CA CYS A 76 -8.57 -0.91 -6.41
C CYS A 76 -7.39 0.03 -6.23
N ILE A 77 -7.29 0.62 -5.04
CA ILE A 77 -6.21 1.51 -4.62
C ILE A 77 -5.74 1.05 -3.24
N ILE A 78 -4.43 0.99 -3.04
CA ILE A 78 -3.84 0.91 -1.70
C ILE A 78 -3.54 2.34 -1.25
N GLY A 79 -4.47 2.95 -0.51
CA GLY A 79 -4.39 4.35 -0.10
C GLY A 79 -3.33 4.62 0.96
N GLU A 80 -2.99 3.61 1.75
CA GLU A 80 -1.91 3.67 2.72
C GLU A 80 -1.21 2.33 2.85
N TYR A 81 0.12 2.37 2.90
CA TYR A 81 0.96 1.24 3.33
C TYR A 81 2.30 1.77 3.84
N GLY A 82 3.02 0.96 4.61
CA GLY A 82 4.33 1.34 5.14
C GLY A 82 4.59 0.76 6.53
N THR A 83 5.49 1.40 7.25
CA THR A 83 5.75 1.13 8.67
C THR A 83 4.81 1.97 9.54
N HIS A 84 4.42 1.48 10.71
CA HIS A 84 3.40 2.14 11.54
C HIS A 84 3.77 2.30 13.01
N GLY A 85 3.08 3.24 13.67
CA GLY A 85 3.15 3.46 15.11
C GLY A 85 4.53 3.93 15.60
N SER A 86 4.87 3.58 16.81
CA SER A 86 6.16 3.93 17.44
C SER A 86 7.37 3.23 16.80
N LYS A 87 7.12 2.29 15.91
CA LYS A 87 8.12 1.53 15.14
C LYS A 87 8.25 2.01 13.70
N SER A 88 7.68 3.16 13.35
CA SER A 88 7.82 3.73 12.01
C SER A 88 9.27 4.03 11.68
N VAL A 89 9.69 3.64 10.49
CA VAL A 89 11.02 3.96 9.97
C VAL A 89 11.20 5.47 9.81
N SER A 90 12.38 5.95 10.13
CA SER A 90 12.78 7.35 9.98
C SER A 90 14.24 7.45 9.54
N LYS A 91 14.71 8.65 9.25
CA LYS A 91 16.14 8.91 8.97
C LYS A 91 17.09 8.52 10.10
N ASN A 92 16.56 8.31 11.31
CA ASN A 92 17.32 7.93 12.49
C ASN A 92 17.24 6.41 12.80
N SER A 93 16.51 5.66 11.99
CA SER A 93 16.45 4.21 12.07
C SER A 93 17.77 3.59 11.64
N SER A 94 18.05 2.36 12.07
CA SER A 94 19.21 1.61 11.63
C SER A 94 19.12 1.26 10.13
N ASP A 95 20.26 1.02 9.50
CA ASP A 95 20.31 0.63 8.09
C ASP A 95 19.48 -0.62 7.81
N SER A 96 19.46 -1.58 8.74
CA SER A 96 18.66 -2.79 8.62
C SER A 96 17.14 -2.52 8.66
N GLU A 97 16.71 -1.58 9.48
CA GLU A 97 15.29 -1.17 9.54
C GLU A 97 14.89 -0.41 8.27
N ILE A 98 15.76 0.48 7.78
CA ILE A 98 15.54 1.20 6.51
C ILE A 98 15.49 0.20 5.35
N GLN A 99 16.38 -0.79 5.32
CA GLN A 99 16.39 -1.82 4.28
C GLN A 99 15.12 -2.67 4.35
N ALA A 100 14.69 -3.09 5.53
CA ALA A 100 13.44 -3.86 5.69
C ALA A 100 12.21 -3.07 5.20
N ALA A 101 12.17 -1.76 5.45
CA ALA A 101 11.11 -0.89 4.92
C ALA A 101 11.18 -0.73 3.39
N ALA A 102 12.39 -0.70 2.83
CA ALA A 102 12.60 -0.67 1.38
C ALA A 102 12.15 -1.99 0.72
N ASP A 103 12.44 -3.12 1.33
CA ASP A 103 12.03 -4.44 0.85
C ASP A 103 10.50 -4.59 0.88
N GLN A 104 9.83 -4.14 1.95
CA GLN A 104 8.37 -4.07 2.02
C GLN A 104 7.80 -3.21 0.89
N ALA A 105 8.32 -2.00 0.75
CA ALA A 105 7.78 -1.04 -0.22
C ALA A 105 7.95 -1.55 -1.66
N ALA A 106 9.11 -2.14 -1.98
CA ALA A 106 9.36 -2.74 -3.28
C ALA A 106 8.41 -3.90 -3.58
N ASP A 107 8.22 -4.80 -2.61
CA ASP A 107 7.35 -5.97 -2.76
C ASP A 107 5.89 -5.56 -2.99
N ILE A 108 5.37 -4.62 -2.19
CA ILE A 108 3.99 -4.13 -2.36
C ILE A 108 3.81 -3.46 -3.73
N VAL A 109 4.74 -2.62 -4.15
CA VAL A 109 4.69 -1.95 -5.48
C VAL A 109 4.73 -2.96 -6.61
N LYS A 110 5.60 -3.96 -6.53
CA LYS A 110 5.72 -5.02 -7.55
C LYS A 110 4.43 -5.83 -7.66
N GLN A 111 3.87 -6.26 -6.54
CA GLN A 111 2.62 -7.02 -6.52
C GLN A 111 1.44 -6.17 -6.98
N ALA A 112 1.33 -4.92 -6.54
CA ALA A 112 0.29 -3.99 -6.96
C ALA A 112 0.31 -3.74 -8.47
N LYS A 113 1.51 -3.55 -9.05
CA LYS A 113 1.68 -3.38 -10.49
C LYS A 113 1.11 -4.56 -11.29
N ALA A 114 1.31 -5.79 -10.81
CA ALA A 114 0.79 -6.98 -11.47
C ALA A 114 -0.75 -7.02 -11.57
N TYR A 115 -1.45 -6.30 -10.68
CA TYR A 115 -2.91 -6.17 -10.67
C TYR A 115 -3.42 -4.82 -11.17
N GLY A 116 -2.54 -3.92 -11.63
CA GLY A 116 -2.92 -2.56 -12.04
C GLY A 116 -3.41 -1.67 -10.90
N VAL A 117 -2.93 -1.91 -9.67
CA VAL A 117 -3.33 -1.20 -8.45
C VAL A 117 -2.35 -0.06 -8.17
N ALA A 118 -2.87 1.15 -7.97
CA ALA A 118 -2.08 2.28 -7.48
C ALA A 118 -1.82 2.17 -5.98
N THR A 119 -0.62 2.59 -5.53
CA THR A 119 -0.23 2.53 -4.13
C THR A 119 0.33 3.85 -3.63
N PHE A 120 0.05 4.18 -2.37
CA PHE A 120 0.47 5.42 -1.73
C PHE A 120 1.18 5.09 -0.41
N TYR A 121 2.49 5.36 -0.36
CA TYR A 121 3.28 5.12 0.85
C TYR A 121 2.90 6.13 1.95
N TRP A 122 2.54 5.65 3.10
CA TRP A 122 2.17 6.45 4.27
C TRP A 122 3.23 6.28 5.36
N MET A 123 3.85 7.28 5.76
CA MET A 123 4.30 8.59 5.30
C MET A 123 5.77 8.73 5.74
N SER A 124 6.27 9.95 6.00
CA SER A 124 7.61 10.15 6.59
C SER A 124 8.80 9.84 5.66
N ILE A 125 8.56 9.68 4.35
CA ILE A 125 9.65 9.58 3.36
C ILE A 125 10.03 10.93 2.75
N PHE A 126 9.28 11.99 3.08
CA PHE A 126 9.46 13.32 2.56
C PHE A 126 9.76 14.31 3.69
N ASP A 127 10.79 15.12 3.53
CA ASP A 127 11.05 16.25 4.44
C ASP A 127 10.08 17.38 4.11
N GLY A 128 9.10 17.58 4.96
CA GLY A 128 8.08 18.61 4.83
C GLY A 128 8.49 19.98 5.36
N THR A 129 9.73 20.14 5.86
CA THR A 129 10.19 21.38 6.50
C THR A 129 10.29 22.51 5.48
N ASP A 130 10.78 22.21 4.28
CA ASP A 130 10.78 23.14 3.16
C ASP A 130 10.25 22.45 1.90
N ARG A 131 8.98 22.72 1.60
CA ARG A 131 8.31 22.13 0.44
C ARG A 131 8.73 22.74 -0.89
N SER A 132 9.48 23.86 -0.89
CA SER A 132 10.04 24.45 -2.10
C SER A 132 11.26 23.69 -2.60
N VAL A 133 11.92 22.94 -1.71
CA VAL A 133 13.06 22.08 -2.01
C VAL A 133 12.74 20.64 -1.55
N PRO A 134 11.98 19.88 -2.34
CA PRO A 134 11.57 18.53 -1.95
C PRO A 134 12.78 17.62 -1.75
N GLN A 135 12.91 17.06 -0.56
CA GLN A 135 13.96 16.12 -0.19
C GLN A 135 13.33 14.83 0.35
N TRP A 136 13.89 13.69 -0.07
CA TRP A 136 13.51 12.42 0.49
C TRP A 136 14.28 12.16 1.78
N THR A 137 13.54 11.92 2.88
CA THR A 137 14.16 11.53 4.16
C THR A 137 14.62 10.08 4.15
N LEU A 138 14.01 9.26 3.29
CA LEU A 138 14.28 7.83 3.13
C LEU A 138 14.51 7.51 1.63
N PRO A 139 15.60 8.00 1.03
CA PRO A 139 15.88 7.80 -0.40
C PRO A 139 15.98 6.31 -0.77
N THR A 140 16.50 5.46 0.10
CA THR A 140 16.58 4.00 -0.11
C THR A 140 15.19 3.40 -0.36
N VAL A 141 14.17 3.78 0.41
CA VAL A 141 12.79 3.31 0.24
C VAL A 141 12.22 3.80 -1.09
N VAL A 142 12.44 5.08 -1.43
CA VAL A 142 11.94 5.68 -2.68
C VAL A 142 12.56 5.01 -3.90
N GLU A 143 13.87 4.79 -3.90
CA GLU A 143 14.56 4.13 -5.02
C GLU A 143 14.14 2.64 -5.15
N ALA A 144 13.91 1.95 -4.04
CA ALA A 144 13.37 0.58 -4.06
C ALA A 144 11.99 0.52 -4.72
N MET A 145 11.07 1.45 -4.38
CA MET A 145 9.76 1.55 -5.03
C MET A 145 9.87 1.83 -6.54
N LYS A 146 10.71 2.81 -6.94
CA LYS A 146 10.94 3.15 -8.34
C LYS A 146 11.49 1.96 -9.14
N LYS A 147 12.47 1.27 -8.58
CA LYS A 147 13.06 0.08 -9.19
C LYS A 147 12.00 -1.01 -9.39
N ALA A 148 11.26 -1.35 -8.33
CA ALA A 148 10.21 -2.36 -8.38
C ALA A 148 9.08 -2.02 -9.38
N TYR A 149 8.77 -0.73 -9.57
CA TYR A 149 7.79 -0.31 -10.56
C TYR A 149 8.32 -0.44 -12.00
N ASN A 150 9.61 -0.26 -12.23
CA ASN A 150 10.21 -0.28 -13.57
C ASN A 150 10.62 -1.69 -14.04
N GLU A 151 10.71 -2.66 -13.13
CA GLU A 151 10.92 -4.07 -13.46
C GLU A 151 9.61 -4.75 -13.92
#